data_7420242a7d243ecd2427ccf40939eaf8
#
_entry.id   7420242a7d243ecd2427ccf40939eaf8
#
_cell.length_a   1.000
_cell.length_b   1.000
_cell.length_c   1.000
_cell.angle_alpha   90.00
_cell.angle_beta   90.00
_cell.angle_gamma   90.00
#
_symmetry.space_group_name_H-M   'P 1'
#
loop_
_entity.id
_entity.type
_entity.pdbx_description
1 polymer ?
#
loop_
_entity_poly.entity_id
_entity_poly.type
_entity_poly.pdbx_seq_one_letter_code
_entity_poly.pdbx_strand_id
1 'polypeptide(L)'
;MQGRLFEMSREKGYDSESFISAFMTSQIADDLDADFNHVQWAGKEYIMERIENELKDKLVKGGELYDIETLYWTGYVYRQWHYYTGESSKDIYKQAKAKTMRATYYPYHTMSVEMAIDRLKESYKEKKK
;
A
#
# COMPACT_ATOMS: atom_id res chain seq x y z
N MET A 1 3.88 -3.93 -9.72
CA MET A 1 4.85 -2.86 -9.44
C MET A 1 4.76 -2.34 -8.00
N GLN A 2 3.56 -2.04 -7.52
CA GLN A 2 3.41 -1.51 -6.15
C GLN A 2 3.82 -2.50 -5.07
N GLY A 3 3.58 -3.79 -5.28
CA GLY A 3 4.08 -4.82 -4.36
C GLY A 3 5.59 -4.79 -4.24
N ARG A 4 6.29 -4.67 -5.35
CA ARG A 4 7.75 -4.58 -5.37
C ARG A 4 8.24 -3.29 -4.70
N LEU A 5 7.50 -2.20 -4.88
CA LEU A 5 7.82 -0.93 -4.24
C LEU A 5 7.77 -1.08 -2.71
N PHE A 6 6.76 -1.78 -2.21
CA PHE A 6 6.64 -2.01 -0.78
C PHE A 6 7.77 -2.91 -0.26
N GLU A 7 8.18 -3.91 -1.05
CA GLU A 7 9.34 -4.74 -0.69
C GLU A 7 10.61 -3.88 -0.59
N MET A 8 10.80 -2.95 -1.51
CA MET A 8 11.96 -2.06 -1.51
C MET A 8 12.07 -1.24 -0.23
N SER A 9 10.92 -0.86 0.35
CA SER A 9 10.93 -0.07 1.59
C SER A 9 11.61 -0.84 2.73
N ARG A 10 11.42 -2.17 2.76
CA ARG A 10 12.05 -3.02 3.74
C ARG A 10 13.56 -3.12 3.51
N GLU A 11 13.96 -3.27 2.27
CA GLU A 11 15.38 -3.34 1.91
C GLU A 11 16.11 -2.07 2.33
N LYS A 12 15.43 -0.94 2.27
CA LYS A 12 16.00 0.35 2.68
C LYS A 12 15.86 0.62 4.18
N GLY A 13 15.22 -0.28 4.91
CA GLY A 13 15.13 -0.19 6.37
C GLY A 13 14.08 0.76 6.90
N TYR A 14 13.11 1.13 6.09
CA TYR A 14 12.03 2.01 6.54
C TYR A 14 11.00 1.25 7.36
N ASP A 15 10.55 1.86 8.46
CA ASP A 15 9.43 1.34 9.26
C ASP A 15 8.24 1.10 8.33
N SER A 16 7.69 -0.10 8.35
CA SER A 16 6.67 -0.50 7.37
C SER A 16 5.38 0.30 7.50
N GLU A 17 4.88 0.46 8.72
CA GLU A 17 3.63 1.21 8.94
C GLU A 17 3.78 2.66 8.47
N SER A 18 4.89 3.30 8.84
CA SER A 18 5.15 4.69 8.44
C SER A 18 5.26 4.83 6.92
N PHE A 19 5.95 3.90 6.27
CA PHE A 19 6.11 3.93 4.82
C PHE A 19 4.76 3.78 4.13
N ILE A 20 3.99 2.77 4.52
CA ILE A 20 2.69 2.48 3.90
C ILE A 20 1.74 3.67 4.07
N SER A 21 1.66 4.21 5.29
CA SER A 21 0.81 5.35 5.58
C SER A 21 1.21 6.57 4.76
N ALA A 22 2.50 6.88 4.73
CA ALA A 22 3.01 8.04 3.98
C ALA A 22 2.72 7.90 2.49
N PHE A 23 3.00 6.70 1.93
CA PHE A 23 2.80 6.46 0.51
C PHE A 23 1.32 6.54 0.12
N MET A 24 0.44 5.81 0.84
CA MET A 24 -0.97 5.72 0.47
C MET A 24 -1.72 7.05 0.57
N THR A 25 -1.23 7.97 1.38
CA THR A 25 -1.86 9.29 1.54
C THR A 25 -1.12 10.39 0.77
N SER A 26 -0.18 10.02 -0.09
CA SER A 26 0.67 10.98 -0.80
C SER A 26 0.13 11.35 -2.17
N GLN A 27 0.66 12.45 -2.71
CA GLN A 27 0.40 12.85 -4.09
C GLN A 27 0.93 11.79 -5.07
N ILE A 28 1.99 11.08 -4.71
CA ILE A 28 2.55 10.03 -5.55
C ILE A 28 1.52 8.92 -5.80
N ALA A 29 0.84 8.48 -4.75
CA ALA A 29 -0.22 7.48 -4.87
C ALA A 29 -1.38 8.01 -5.71
N ASP A 30 -1.74 9.28 -5.54
CA ASP A 30 -2.78 9.91 -6.35
C ASP A 30 -2.41 9.91 -7.83
N ASP A 31 -1.15 10.20 -8.15
CA ASP A 31 -0.65 10.19 -9.53
C ASP A 31 -0.73 8.79 -10.13
N LEU A 32 -0.40 7.77 -9.34
CA LEU A 32 -0.53 6.38 -9.79
C LEU A 32 -1.99 5.98 -9.98
N ASP A 33 -2.88 6.47 -9.13
CA ASP A 33 -4.32 6.22 -9.27
C ASP A 33 -4.85 6.83 -10.57
N ALA A 34 -4.41 8.04 -10.90
CA ALA A 34 -4.86 8.74 -12.11
C ALA A 34 -4.36 8.06 -13.39
N ASP A 35 -3.13 7.56 -13.36
CA ASP A 35 -2.50 6.79 -14.44
C ASP A 35 -2.41 7.46 -15.82
N PHE A 36 -2.95 8.67 -15.99
CA PHE A 36 -2.85 9.34 -17.28
C PHE A 36 -1.47 9.99 -17.52
N ASN A 37 -0.66 10.11 -16.48
CA ASN A 37 0.70 10.63 -16.57
C ASN A 37 1.73 9.52 -16.78
N HIS A 38 1.29 8.28 -16.90
CA HIS A 38 2.15 7.11 -17.10
C HIS A 38 3.28 7.00 -16.06
N VAL A 39 3.03 7.45 -14.84
CA VAL A 39 4.03 7.46 -13.77
C VAL A 39 4.55 6.05 -13.50
N GLN A 40 3.69 5.05 -13.58
CA GLN A 40 4.08 3.66 -13.34
C GLN A 40 5.10 3.15 -14.36
N TRP A 41 5.17 3.77 -15.56
CA TRP A 41 6.13 3.37 -16.58
C TRP A 41 7.55 3.79 -16.23
N ALA A 42 7.71 4.73 -15.30
CA ALA A 42 9.03 5.20 -14.89
C ALA A 42 9.80 4.16 -14.05
N GLY A 43 9.07 3.17 -13.51
CA GLY A 43 9.69 2.10 -12.75
C GLY A 43 9.73 2.37 -11.25
N LYS A 44 9.88 1.28 -10.50
CA LYS A 44 9.83 1.35 -9.03
C LYS A 44 10.98 2.16 -8.43
N GLU A 45 12.14 2.15 -9.06
CA GLU A 45 13.32 2.88 -8.58
C GLU A 45 13.08 4.38 -8.64
N TYR A 46 12.50 4.86 -9.72
CA TYR A 46 12.16 6.28 -9.86
C TYR A 46 11.10 6.68 -8.83
N ILE A 47 10.08 5.84 -8.67
CA ILE A 47 9.00 6.13 -7.73
C ILE A 47 9.55 6.15 -6.30
N MET A 48 10.44 5.22 -5.96
CA MET A 48 11.08 5.22 -4.64
C MET A 48 11.89 6.50 -4.43
N GLU A 49 12.59 6.98 -5.44
CA GLU A 49 13.33 8.23 -5.36
C GLU A 49 12.40 9.40 -5.08
N ARG A 50 11.26 9.45 -5.76
CA ARG A 50 10.24 10.48 -5.49
C ARG A 50 9.75 10.40 -4.04
N ILE A 51 9.48 9.19 -3.55
CA ILE A 51 9.03 9.00 -2.18
C ILE A 51 10.07 9.53 -1.20
N GLU A 52 11.33 9.18 -1.41
CA GLU A 52 12.40 9.61 -0.53
C GLU A 52 12.61 11.13 -0.54
N ASN A 53 12.37 11.76 -1.68
CA ASN A 53 12.48 13.22 -1.78
C ASN A 53 11.27 13.95 -1.21
N GLU A 54 10.06 13.49 -1.53
CA GLU A 54 8.83 14.20 -1.19
C GLU A 54 8.30 13.88 0.20
N LEU A 55 8.58 12.67 0.70
CA LEU A 55 8.02 12.18 1.96
C LEU A 55 9.08 11.94 3.03
N LYS A 56 10.28 12.43 2.84
CA LYS A 56 11.39 12.13 3.75
C LYS A 56 11.09 12.41 5.22
N ASP A 57 10.28 13.43 5.50
CA ASP A 57 9.94 13.82 6.87
C ASP A 57 8.97 12.83 7.53
N LYS A 58 8.31 11.99 6.72
CA LYS A 58 7.35 11.00 7.20
C LYS A 58 7.93 9.60 7.25
N LEU A 59 9.08 9.38 6.63
CA LEU A 59 9.74 8.08 6.60
C LEU A 59 10.61 7.91 7.84
N VAL A 60 10.51 6.75 8.47
CA VAL A 60 11.23 6.44 9.71
C VAL A 60 12.09 5.22 9.47
N LYS A 61 13.38 5.31 9.77
CA LYS A 61 14.28 4.16 9.70
C LYS A 61 14.41 3.50 11.08
N GLY A 62 14.63 2.19 11.08
CA GLY A 62 14.91 1.46 12.31
C GLY A 62 13.70 1.08 13.12
N GLY A 63 12.50 1.23 12.57
CA GLY A 63 11.26 0.80 13.22
C GLY A 63 10.96 -0.67 12.93
N GLU A 64 9.69 -1.01 12.95
CA GLU A 64 9.26 -2.39 12.71
C GLU A 64 9.17 -2.67 11.21
N LEU A 65 9.80 -3.77 10.79
CA LEU A 65 9.78 -4.20 9.39
C LEU A 65 8.82 -5.38 9.26
N TYR A 66 7.81 -5.24 8.41
CA TYR A 66 6.89 -6.33 8.12
C TYR A 66 7.60 -7.37 7.22
N ASP A 67 7.13 -8.60 7.25
CA ASP A 67 7.68 -9.64 6.40
C ASP A 67 7.54 -9.26 4.93
N ILE A 68 8.50 -9.71 4.12
CA ILE A 68 8.56 -9.31 2.72
C ILE A 68 7.32 -9.76 1.94
N GLU A 69 6.81 -10.95 2.23
CA GLU A 69 5.59 -11.47 1.59
C GLU A 69 4.37 -10.61 1.96
N THR A 70 4.29 -10.19 3.22
CA THR A 70 3.21 -9.31 3.69
C THR A 70 3.25 -7.97 2.96
N LEU A 71 4.44 -7.42 2.80
CA LEU A 71 4.61 -6.14 2.11
C LEU A 71 4.23 -6.23 0.63
N TYR A 72 4.69 -7.28 -0.04
CA TYR A 72 4.32 -7.48 -1.44
C TYR A 72 2.81 -7.60 -1.60
N TRP A 73 2.19 -8.47 -0.79
CA TRP A 73 0.74 -8.69 -0.81
C TRP A 73 -0.02 -7.39 -0.56
N THR A 74 0.42 -6.63 0.45
CA THR A 74 -0.24 -5.37 0.81
C THR A 74 -0.23 -4.38 -0.36
N GLY A 75 0.94 -4.17 -0.97
CA GLY A 75 1.06 -3.25 -2.10
C GLY A 75 0.23 -3.72 -3.29
N TYR A 76 0.27 -5.01 -3.57
CA TYR A 76 -0.47 -5.61 -4.66
C TYR A 76 -1.99 -5.47 -4.45
N VAL A 77 -2.47 -5.82 -3.26
CA VAL A 77 -3.91 -5.75 -2.96
C VAL A 77 -4.41 -4.31 -3.05
N TYR A 78 -3.67 -3.35 -2.50
CA TYR A 78 -4.07 -1.95 -2.58
C TYR A 78 -4.22 -1.48 -4.02
N ARG A 79 -3.29 -1.83 -4.90
CA ARG A 79 -3.35 -1.40 -6.30
C ARG A 79 -4.50 -2.09 -7.05
N GLN A 80 -4.71 -3.38 -6.82
CA GLN A 80 -5.81 -4.12 -7.41
C GLN A 80 -7.15 -3.59 -6.88
N TRP A 81 -7.20 -3.17 -5.63
CA TRP A 81 -8.39 -2.57 -5.02
C TRP A 81 -8.81 -1.32 -5.80
N HIS A 82 -7.85 -0.47 -6.13
CA HIS A 82 -8.13 0.71 -6.93
C HIS A 82 -8.74 0.33 -8.29
N TYR A 83 -8.19 -0.65 -8.97
CA TYR A 83 -8.71 -1.09 -10.27
C TYR A 83 -10.08 -1.74 -10.14
N TYR A 84 -10.30 -2.47 -9.08
CA TYR A 84 -11.54 -3.20 -8.86
C TYR A 84 -12.71 -2.27 -8.50
N THR A 85 -12.47 -1.26 -7.67
CA THR A 85 -13.55 -0.41 -7.13
C THR A 85 -13.54 1.04 -7.64
N GLY A 86 -12.43 1.50 -8.19
CA GLY A 86 -12.26 2.90 -8.58
C GLY A 86 -11.93 3.82 -7.41
N GLU A 87 -11.83 3.28 -6.18
CA GLU A 87 -11.53 4.10 -5.01
C GLU A 87 -10.09 4.60 -5.05
N SER A 88 -9.85 5.78 -4.48
CA SER A 88 -8.50 6.35 -4.40
C SER A 88 -7.66 5.62 -3.38
N SER A 89 -6.34 5.70 -3.52
CA SER A 89 -5.41 5.11 -2.55
C SER A 89 -5.69 5.62 -1.14
N LYS A 90 -5.97 6.90 -0.99
CA LYS A 90 -6.28 7.51 0.31
C LYS A 90 -7.53 6.90 0.94
N ASP A 91 -8.60 6.73 0.15
CA ASP A 91 -9.84 6.14 0.65
C ASP A 91 -9.68 4.66 0.94
N ILE A 92 -8.89 3.95 0.16
CA ILE A 92 -8.57 2.55 0.40
C ILE A 92 -7.83 2.42 1.73
N TYR A 93 -6.85 3.27 1.97
CA TYR A 93 -6.06 3.21 3.20
C TYR A 93 -6.92 3.43 4.44
N LYS A 94 -7.92 4.30 4.36
CA LYS A 94 -8.86 4.50 5.48
C LYS A 94 -9.56 3.22 5.87
N GLN A 95 -9.85 2.37 4.91
CA GLN A 95 -10.61 1.12 5.14
C GLN A 95 -9.72 -0.02 5.61
N ALA A 96 -8.46 -0.02 5.24
CA ALA A 96 -7.55 -1.10 5.58
C ALA A 96 -6.14 -0.54 5.77
N LYS A 97 -5.86 -0.09 6.99
CA LYS A 97 -4.56 0.48 7.32
C LYS A 97 -3.49 -0.59 7.39
N ALA A 98 -2.24 -0.17 7.49
CA ALA A 98 -1.10 -1.09 7.47
C ALA A 98 -1.24 -2.23 8.48
N LYS A 99 -1.67 -1.93 9.71
CA LYS A 99 -1.85 -2.96 10.74
C LYS A 99 -2.93 -3.95 10.38
N THR A 100 -4.01 -3.50 9.77
CA THR A 100 -5.10 -4.36 9.30
C THR A 100 -4.59 -5.30 8.21
N MET A 101 -3.83 -4.76 7.25
CA MET A 101 -3.27 -5.58 6.18
C MET A 101 -2.32 -6.65 6.73
N ARG A 102 -1.48 -6.26 7.68
CA ARG A 102 -0.59 -7.22 8.33
C ARG A 102 -1.37 -8.33 9.06
N ALA A 103 -2.40 -7.94 9.81
CA ALA A 103 -3.20 -8.88 10.59
C ALA A 103 -3.99 -9.85 9.70
N THR A 104 -4.40 -9.41 8.51
CA THR A 104 -5.23 -10.22 7.61
C THR A 104 -4.43 -10.97 6.56
N TYR A 105 -3.13 -10.74 6.47
CA TYR A 105 -2.31 -11.41 5.46
C TYR A 105 -2.48 -12.93 5.49
N TYR A 106 -2.28 -13.52 6.66
CA TYR A 106 -2.29 -14.99 6.77
C TYR A 106 -3.62 -15.60 6.34
N PRO A 107 -4.78 -15.16 6.84
CA PRO A 107 -6.04 -15.75 6.40
C PRO A 107 -6.46 -15.34 4.99
N TYR A 108 -6.04 -14.19 4.48
CA TYR A 108 -6.56 -13.67 3.22
C TYR A 108 -5.65 -13.88 2.00
N HIS A 109 -4.35 -14.14 2.20
CA HIS A 109 -3.42 -14.18 1.05
C HIS A 109 -3.66 -15.36 0.12
N THR A 110 -4.38 -16.39 0.57
CA THR A 110 -4.73 -17.54 -0.27
C THR A 110 -6.06 -17.36 -1.01
N MET A 111 -6.78 -16.29 -0.72
CA MET A 111 -8.02 -15.95 -1.42
C MET A 111 -7.70 -15.23 -2.73
N SER A 112 -8.70 -15.18 -3.64
CA SER A 112 -8.57 -14.27 -4.78
C SER A 112 -8.47 -12.83 -4.23
N VAL A 113 -7.84 -11.95 -4.99
CA VAL A 113 -7.65 -10.56 -4.55
C VAL A 113 -9.01 -9.88 -4.34
N GLU A 114 -9.98 -10.16 -5.19
CA GLU A 114 -11.31 -9.58 -5.11
C GLU A 114 -12.03 -10.01 -3.83
N MET A 115 -11.92 -11.28 -3.46
CA MET A 115 -12.49 -11.77 -2.21
C MET A 115 -11.85 -11.09 -0.99
N ALA A 116 -10.53 -10.96 -1.02
CA ALA A 116 -9.82 -10.29 0.08
C ALA A 116 -10.29 -8.85 0.21
N ILE A 117 -10.42 -8.15 -0.91
CA ILE A 117 -10.89 -6.76 -0.91
C ILE A 117 -12.30 -6.67 -0.35
N ASP A 118 -13.21 -7.53 -0.81
CA ASP A 118 -14.59 -7.53 -0.34
C ASP A 118 -14.65 -7.75 1.18
N ARG A 119 -13.84 -8.67 1.70
CA ARG A 119 -13.77 -8.96 3.13
C ARG A 119 -13.25 -7.77 3.92
N LEU A 120 -12.23 -7.11 3.41
CA LEU A 120 -11.66 -5.93 4.07
C LEU A 120 -12.66 -4.79 4.12
N LYS A 121 -13.39 -4.56 3.02
CA LYS A 121 -14.42 -3.53 2.96
C LYS A 121 -15.56 -3.83 3.94
N GLU A 122 -15.99 -5.07 3.98
CA GLU A 122 -17.06 -5.49 4.88
C GLU A 122 -16.66 -5.33 6.34
N SER A 123 -15.46 -5.73 6.71
CA SER A 123 -14.92 -5.54 8.06
C SER A 123 -14.92 -4.07 8.49
N TYR A 124 -14.53 -3.20 7.57
CA TYR A 124 -14.50 -1.76 7.87
C TYR A 124 -15.90 -1.23 8.12
N LYS A 125 -16.89 -1.64 7.32
CA LYS A 125 -18.28 -1.23 7.49
C LYS A 125 -18.83 -1.68 8.84
N GLU A 126 -18.51 -2.89 9.27
CA GLU A 126 -18.95 -3.41 10.57
C GLU A 126 -18.39 -2.61 11.73
N LYS A 127 -17.12 -2.21 11.64
CA LYS A 127 -16.46 -1.43 12.69
C LYS A 127 -17.05 -0.02 12.84
N LYS A 128 -17.66 0.49 11.78
CA LYS A 128 -18.25 1.84 11.80
C LYS A 128 -19.62 1.90 12.45
N LYS A 129 -20.24 0.77 12.69
CA LYS A 129 -21.58 0.73 13.28
C LYS A 129 -21.55 1.00 14.80
#